data_deaaa1d40a3cb1bfab6fb98b4f426417
#
_entry.id   deaaa1d40a3cb1bfab6fb98b4f426417
#
_cell.length_a   1.000
_cell.length_b   1.000
_cell.length_c   1.000
_cell.angle_alpha   90.00
_cell.angle_beta   90.00
_cell.angle_gamma   90.00
#
_symmetry.space_group_name_H-M   'P 1'
#
loop_
_entity.id
_entity.type
_entity.pdbx_description
1 polymer ?
#
loop_
_entity_poly.entity_id
_entity_poly.type
_entity_poly.pdbx_seq_one_letter_code
_entity_poly.pdbx_strand_id
1 'polypeptide(L)'
;MNKIDKNFSNQIIDEQRIDVWLFRSRLIKSRAKAQRVIHEGCIKINKIRTSKTSVKIRVGDIITLSKLDNVSIISVEDFAKRRLNAKEALKLYKEIKII
;
A
#
# COMPACT_ATOMS: atom_id res chain seq x y z
N MET A 1 6.88 30.05 -12.02
CA MET A 1 6.72 29.47 -10.74
C MET A 1 5.49 28.60 -10.60
N ASN A 2 4.36 29.15 -10.85
CA ASN A 2 3.14 28.39 -10.72
C ASN A 2 3.06 27.19 -11.63
N LYS A 3 3.67 27.30 -12.79
CA LYS A 3 3.66 26.19 -13.72
C LYS A 3 4.39 24.99 -13.15
N ILE A 4 5.50 25.27 -12.52
CA ILE A 4 6.29 24.19 -11.93
C ILE A 4 5.50 23.56 -10.81
N ASP A 5 4.86 24.37 -10.01
CA ASP A 5 4.05 23.84 -8.91
C ASP A 5 2.91 22.97 -9.39
N LYS A 6 2.30 23.39 -10.48
CA LYS A 6 1.24 22.61 -11.06
C LYS A 6 1.70 21.24 -11.50
N ASN A 7 2.78 21.22 -12.26
CA ASN A 7 3.30 19.95 -12.74
C ASN A 7 3.69 19.06 -11.59
N PHE A 8 4.24 19.68 -10.60
CA PHE A 8 4.65 18.97 -9.41
C PHE A 8 3.46 18.34 -8.70
N SER A 9 2.43 19.14 -8.51
CA SER A 9 1.22 18.67 -7.85
C SER A 9 0.62 17.47 -8.54
N ASN A 10 0.63 17.48 -9.86
CA ASN A 10 0.08 16.36 -10.61
C ASN A 10 0.83 15.07 -10.41
N GLN A 11 2.02 15.15 -9.87
CA GLN A 11 2.83 13.97 -9.65
C GLN A 11 2.81 13.49 -8.21
N ILE A 12 2.27 14.30 -7.33
CA ILE A 12 2.18 13.92 -5.92
C ILE A 12 0.91 13.12 -5.69
N ILE A 13 1.08 11.98 -5.08
CA ILE A 13 -0.04 11.13 -4.71
C ILE A 13 -0.17 11.18 -3.19
N ASP A 14 -1.27 11.74 -2.70
CA ASP A 14 -1.49 11.88 -1.27
C ASP A 14 -2.14 10.65 -0.65
N GLU A 15 -2.86 9.91 -1.46
CA GLU A 15 -3.55 8.71 -0.97
C GLU A 15 -3.73 7.74 -2.13
N GLN A 16 -3.93 6.48 -1.81
CA GLN A 16 -4.08 5.45 -2.83
C GLN A 16 -4.96 4.34 -2.29
N ARG A 17 -5.74 3.71 -3.17
CA ARG A 17 -6.53 2.55 -2.79
C ARG A 17 -5.61 1.46 -2.27
N ILE A 18 -6.05 0.79 -1.22
CA ILE A 18 -5.24 -0.26 -0.58
C ILE A 18 -4.93 -1.40 -1.56
N ASP A 19 -5.88 -1.82 -2.39
CA ASP A 19 -5.65 -2.91 -3.34
C ASP A 19 -4.60 -2.52 -4.39
N VAL A 20 -4.64 -1.27 -4.83
CA VAL A 20 -3.67 -0.77 -5.82
C VAL A 20 -2.28 -0.69 -5.20
N TRP A 21 -2.19 -0.15 -3.99
CA TRP A 21 -0.91 0.00 -3.33
C TRP A 21 -0.24 -1.34 -3.04
N LEU A 22 -1.01 -2.31 -2.56
CA LEU A 22 -0.48 -3.66 -2.30
C LEU A 22 0.11 -4.28 -3.55
N PHE A 23 -0.51 -4.03 -4.70
CA PHE A 23 -0.01 -4.52 -5.97
C PHE A 23 1.22 -3.74 -6.44
N ARG A 24 1.15 -2.42 -6.42
CA ARG A 24 2.24 -1.58 -6.92
C ARG A 24 3.50 -1.69 -6.08
N SER A 25 3.35 -1.94 -4.79
CA SER A 25 4.48 -2.14 -3.88
C SER A 25 5.07 -3.54 -3.95
N ARG A 26 4.48 -4.42 -4.73
CA ARG A 26 4.87 -5.83 -4.87
C ARG A 26 4.71 -6.66 -3.60
N LEU A 27 4.01 -6.13 -2.62
CA LEU A 27 3.69 -6.92 -1.44
C LEU A 27 2.78 -8.08 -1.79
N ILE A 28 1.94 -7.89 -2.80
CA ILE A 28 1.05 -8.94 -3.30
C ILE A 28 1.20 -9.03 -4.81
N LYS A 29 1.16 -10.24 -5.33
CA LYS A 29 1.49 -10.54 -6.71
C LYS A 29 0.59 -9.91 -7.76
N SER A 30 -0.69 -9.80 -7.48
CA SER A 30 -1.63 -9.25 -8.44
C SER A 30 -2.69 -8.44 -7.72
N ARG A 31 -3.34 -7.55 -8.46
CA ARG A 31 -4.41 -6.75 -7.89
C ARG A 31 -5.59 -7.63 -7.49
N ALA A 32 -5.89 -8.65 -8.29
CA ALA A 32 -6.96 -9.57 -7.97
C ALA A 32 -6.68 -10.31 -6.66
N LYS A 33 -5.43 -10.72 -6.45
CA LYS A 33 -5.07 -11.38 -5.21
C LYS A 33 -5.13 -10.41 -4.04
N ALA A 34 -4.73 -9.16 -4.25
CA ALA A 34 -4.85 -8.13 -3.21
C ALA A 34 -6.30 -7.97 -2.79
N GLN A 35 -7.21 -7.91 -3.76
CA GLN A 35 -8.63 -7.79 -3.46
C GLN A 35 -9.13 -8.99 -2.67
N ARG A 36 -8.68 -10.18 -3.01
CA ARG A 36 -9.09 -11.39 -2.32
C ARG A 36 -8.65 -11.39 -0.86
N VAL A 37 -7.39 -11.08 -0.60
CA VAL A 37 -6.90 -11.10 0.80
C VAL A 37 -7.56 -10.02 1.64
N ILE A 38 -7.94 -8.89 1.03
CA ILE A 38 -8.68 -7.86 1.72
C ILE A 38 -10.07 -8.38 2.10
N HIS A 39 -10.76 -9.00 1.14
CA HIS A 39 -12.09 -9.56 1.40
C HIS A 39 -12.04 -10.66 2.46
N GLU A 40 -10.96 -11.40 2.52
CA GLU A 40 -10.81 -12.46 3.50
C GLU A 40 -10.45 -11.95 4.90
N GLY A 41 -10.31 -10.64 5.05
CA GLY A 41 -10.05 -10.04 6.34
C GLY A 41 -8.60 -10.11 6.79
N CYS A 42 -7.68 -10.31 5.86
CA CYS A 42 -6.26 -10.43 6.16
C CYS A 42 -5.54 -9.09 6.29
N ILE A 43 -6.24 -8.00 6.06
CA ILE A 43 -5.63 -6.67 6.06
C ILE A 43 -6.25 -5.81 7.15
N LYS A 44 -5.39 -5.18 7.96
CA LYS A 44 -5.81 -4.14 8.90
C LYS A 44 -5.08 -2.87 8.53
N ILE A 45 -5.77 -1.76 8.66
CA ILE A 45 -5.20 -0.44 8.49
C ILE A 45 -5.27 0.25 9.83
N ASN A 46 -4.11 0.58 10.41
CA ASN A 46 -4.04 1.18 11.74
C ASN A 46 -4.85 0.34 12.75
N LYS A 47 -4.65 -0.99 12.68
CA LYS A 47 -5.27 -1.97 13.58
C LYS A 47 -6.75 -2.22 13.32
N ILE A 48 -7.33 -1.59 12.32
CA ILE A 48 -8.74 -1.79 11.99
C ILE A 48 -8.85 -2.64 10.75
N ARG A 49 -9.56 -3.77 10.88
CA ARG A 49 -9.76 -4.66 9.75
C ARG A 49 -10.62 -3.99 8.69
N THR A 50 -10.24 -4.16 7.43
CA THR A 50 -11.05 -3.67 6.33
C THR A 50 -11.38 -4.82 5.40
N SER A 51 -12.58 -4.76 4.82
CA SER A 51 -12.99 -5.68 3.78
C SER A 51 -13.25 -4.95 2.46
N LYS A 52 -13.08 -3.63 2.47
CA LYS A 52 -13.27 -2.83 1.27
C LYS A 52 -11.95 -2.63 0.55
N THR A 53 -11.92 -3.02 -0.72
CA THR A 53 -10.71 -2.90 -1.53
C THR A 53 -10.39 -1.46 -1.92
N SER A 54 -11.39 -0.61 -1.88
CA SER A 54 -11.25 0.79 -2.31
C SER A 54 -10.85 1.74 -1.19
N VAL A 55 -10.67 1.25 0.02
CA VAL A 55 -10.23 2.11 1.13
C VAL A 55 -8.91 2.75 0.76
N LYS A 56 -8.80 4.04 0.99
CA LYS A 56 -7.59 4.79 0.65
C LYS A 56 -6.68 4.90 1.85
N ILE A 57 -5.41 4.72 1.60
CA ILE A 57 -4.38 4.80 2.64
C ILE A 57 -3.48 6.01 2.36
N ARG A 58 -2.79 6.46 3.39
CA ARG A 58 -1.90 7.61 3.33
C ARG A 58 -0.53 7.24 3.88
N VAL A 59 0.45 8.05 3.54
CA VAL A 59 1.79 7.88 4.12
C VAL A 59 1.69 7.95 5.62
N GLY A 60 2.35 7.03 6.28
CA GLY A 60 2.31 6.91 7.73
C GLY A 60 1.31 5.89 8.25
N ASP A 61 0.37 5.46 7.41
CA ASP A 61 -0.55 4.41 7.82
C ASP A 61 0.20 3.10 8.06
N ILE A 62 -0.27 2.34 9.03
CA ILE A 62 0.32 1.06 9.37
C ILE A 62 -0.58 -0.06 8.86
N ILE A 63 -0.03 -0.89 8.01
CA ILE A 63 -0.75 -2.00 7.41
C ILE A 63 -0.32 -3.29 8.08
N THR A 64 -1.29 -4.05 8.57
CA THR A 64 -1.04 -5.39 9.07
C THR A 64 -1.52 -6.38 8.04
N LEU A 65 -0.62 -7.21 7.57
CA LEU A 65 -0.91 -8.23 6.58
C LEU A 65 -0.76 -9.60 7.23
N SER A 66 -1.86 -10.30 7.42
CA SER A 66 -1.87 -11.62 8.04
C SER A 66 -1.75 -12.70 6.96
N LYS A 67 -0.78 -13.57 7.13
CA LYS A 67 -0.58 -14.73 6.27
C LYS A 67 -0.68 -15.97 7.11
N LEU A 68 -0.69 -17.13 6.46
CA LEU A 68 -0.87 -18.41 7.17
C LEU A 68 0.11 -18.58 8.33
N ASP A 69 1.37 -18.28 8.10
CA ASP A 69 2.42 -18.58 9.08
C ASP A 69 2.95 -17.37 9.81
N ASN A 70 2.58 -16.17 9.38
CA ASN A 70 3.13 -14.99 10.02
C ASN A 70 2.27 -13.76 9.79
N VAL A 71 2.63 -12.70 10.49
CA VAL A 71 1.98 -11.40 10.37
C VAL A 71 3.07 -10.38 10.09
N SER A 72 2.88 -9.61 9.03
CA SER A 72 3.80 -8.52 8.69
C SER A 72 3.16 -7.20 9.05
N ILE A 73 3.92 -6.32 9.68
CA ILE A 73 3.47 -4.97 10.03
C ILE A 73 4.33 -4.00 9.23
N ILE A 74 3.68 -3.20 8.41
CA ILE A 74 4.33 -2.42 7.39
C ILE A 74 3.87 -0.97 7.45
N SER A 75 4.81 -0.04 7.38
CA SER A 75 4.49 1.38 7.32
C SER A 75 4.42 1.80 5.85
N VAL A 76 3.40 2.57 5.51
CA VAL A 76 3.27 3.14 4.18
C VAL A 76 4.20 4.34 4.09
N GLU A 77 5.15 4.30 3.16
CA GLU A 77 6.14 5.38 3.02
C GLU A 77 5.93 6.24 1.80
N ASP A 78 5.38 5.67 0.74
CA ASP A 78 5.19 6.41 -0.50
C ASP A 78 4.22 5.67 -1.41
N PHE A 79 3.84 6.32 -2.49
CA PHE A 79 2.94 5.77 -3.49
C PHE A 79 3.59 5.81 -4.86
N ALA A 80 3.10 4.98 -5.76
CA ALA A 80 3.59 4.94 -7.14
C ALA A 80 2.41 5.01 -8.10
N LYS A 81 2.68 5.51 -9.30
CA LYS A 81 1.67 5.61 -10.34
C LYS A 81 1.51 4.31 -11.13
N ARG A 82 2.43 3.40 -10.97
CA ARG A 82 2.42 2.10 -11.64
C ARG A 82 3.12 1.09 -10.77
N ARG A 83 3.03 -0.16 -11.15
CA ARG A 83 3.75 -1.20 -10.42
C ARG A 83 5.24 -1.05 -10.68
N LEU A 84 6.00 -0.89 -9.62
CA LEU A 84 7.44 -0.70 -9.71
C LEU A 84 8.16 -2.05 -9.78
N ASN A 85 9.43 -2.02 -10.19
CA ASN A 85 10.24 -3.23 -10.09
C ASN A 85 10.54 -3.50 -8.61
N ALA A 86 11.06 -4.70 -8.32
CA ALA A 86 11.24 -5.14 -6.94
C ALA A 86 12.11 -4.19 -6.13
N LYS A 87 13.16 -3.67 -6.73
CA LYS A 87 14.08 -2.79 -6.02
C LYS A 87 13.45 -1.45 -5.69
N GLU A 88 12.77 -0.87 -6.67
CA GLU A 88 12.13 0.43 -6.46
C GLU A 88 10.95 0.34 -5.52
N ALA A 89 10.26 -0.79 -5.54
CA ALA A 89 9.08 -0.98 -4.69
C ALA A 89 9.43 -0.95 -3.21
N LEU A 90 10.67 -1.24 -2.85
CA LEU A 90 11.10 -1.17 -1.45
C LEU A 90 11.00 0.23 -0.87
N LYS A 91 10.94 1.23 -1.71
CA LYS A 91 10.79 2.62 -1.25
C LYS A 91 9.36 2.96 -0.84
N LEU A 92 8.41 2.13 -1.21
CA LEU A 92 7.01 2.41 -0.93
C LEU A 92 6.60 2.01 0.48
N TYR A 93 7.38 1.19 1.14
CA TYR A 93 7.03 0.71 2.46
C TYR A 93 8.27 0.43 3.30
N LYS A 94 8.04 0.35 4.60
CA LYS A 94 9.06 -0.04 5.54
C LYS A 94 8.47 -1.13 6.42
N GLU A 95 9.14 -2.26 6.48
CA GLU A 95 8.69 -3.34 7.34
C GLU A 95 9.07 -3.01 8.77
N ILE A 96 8.08 -2.97 9.65
CA ILE A 96 8.31 -2.61 11.05
C ILE A 96 8.59 -3.84 11.87
N LYS A 97 7.78 -4.88 11.68
CA LYS A 97 7.90 -6.08 12.49
C LYS A 97 7.29 -7.27 11.78
N ILE A 98 7.94 -8.42 11.95
CA ILE A 98 7.40 -9.70 11.49
C ILE A 98 7.27 -10.57 12.72
N ILE A 99 6.08 -11.08 12.91
CA ILE A 99 5.78 -11.92 14.08
C ILE A 99 5.61 -13.34 13.64
#